data_bd42e0f01fa03cee010f06f66691e2da
#
_entry.id   bd42e0f01fa03cee010f06f66691e2da
#
_cell.length_a   1.000
_cell.length_b   1.000
_cell.length_c   1.000
_cell.angle_alpha   90.00
_cell.angle_beta   90.00
_cell.angle_gamma   90.00
#
_symmetry.space_group_name_H-M   'P 1'
#
loop_
_entity.id
_entity.type
_entity.pdbx_description
1 polymer ?
#
loop_
_entity_poly.entity_id
_entity_poly.type
_entity_poly.pdbx_seq_one_letter_code
_entity_poly.pdbx_strand_id
1 'polypeptide(L)'
;MFETVKNRRTIRKYLPKDINPILLNDLLETSFRASTMGGMQLYSVIVTRDAEMKEKLSPAHFNQPMVKNAPVVLTFCADFRRFSKWCEQRKATPATRSSWTLNRRKKPKNNIRS
;
A
#
# COMPACT_ATOMS: atom_id res chain seq x y z
N MET A 1 24.92 -9.51 -1.71
CA MET A 1 23.68 -9.24 -0.91
C MET A 1 23.96 -8.36 0.30
N PHE A 2 24.88 -8.68 1.15
CA PHE A 2 25.18 -7.85 2.34
C PHE A 2 25.72 -6.46 2.02
N GLU A 3 26.45 -6.28 0.93
CA GLU A 3 26.96 -4.98 0.50
C GLU A 3 25.84 -3.97 0.20
N THR A 4 24.76 -4.41 -0.43
CA THR A 4 23.60 -3.56 -0.73
C THR A 4 22.96 -3.05 0.57
N VAL A 5 22.85 -3.90 1.58
CA VAL A 5 22.29 -3.53 2.89
C VAL A 5 23.22 -2.58 3.64
N LYS A 6 24.52 -2.87 3.67
CA LYS A 6 25.54 -2.04 4.34
C LYS A 6 25.65 -0.65 3.72
N ASN A 7 25.56 -0.57 2.40
CA ASN A 7 25.70 0.68 1.64
C ASN A 7 24.38 1.43 1.48
N ARG A 8 23.27 0.91 2.03
CA ARG A 8 21.97 1.58 1.97
C ARG A 8 22.01 2.94 2.66
N ARG A 9 21.58 3.97 1.96
CA ARG A 9 21.39 5.32 2.50
C ARG A 9 19.97 5.80 2.24
N THR A 10 19.50 6.69 3.08
CA THR A 10 18.22 7.37 2.83
C THR A 10 18.42 8.45 1.78
N ILE A 11 17.76 8.28 0.62
CA ILE A 11 17.82 9.21 -0.50
C ILE A 11 16.49 9.96 -0.57
N ARG A 12 16.56 11.30 -0.56
CA ARG A 12 15.39 12.18 -0.64
C ARG A 12 15.41 13.08 -1.87
N LYS A 13 16.48 13.04 -2.66
CA LYS A 13 16.59 13.74 -3.96
C LYS A 13 16.64 12.70 -5.05
N TYR A 14 15.82 12.87 -6.05
CA TYR A 14 15.69 11.93 -7.16
C TYR A 14 16.09 12.59 -8.47
N LEU A 15 16.60 11.81 -9.39
CA LEU A 15 16.87 12.26 -10.75
C LEU A 15 15.55 12.49 -11.49
N PRO A 16 15.48 13.49 -12.38
CA PRO A 16 14.31 13.75 -13.21
C PRO A 16 14.22 12.75 -14.37
N LYS A 17 14.42 11.47 -14.06
CA LYS A 17 14.40 10.36 -15.03
C LYS A 17 13.28 9.43 -14.66
N ASP A 18 12.40 9.17 -15.62
CA ASP A 18 11.30 8.22 -15.42
C ASP A 18 11.82 6.78 -15.32
N ILE A 19 11.06 5.95 -14.62
CA ILE A 19 11.35 4.52 -14.47
C ILE A 19 10.64 3.79 -15.61
N ASN A 20 11.38 2.93 -16.32
CA ASN A 20 10.79 2.09 -17.36
C ASN A 20 9.64 1.25 -16.78
N PRO A 21 8.44 1.29 -17.39
CA PRO A 21 7.28 0.52 -16.92
C PRO A 21 7.55 -0.98 -16.80
N ILE A 22 8.34 -1.55 -17.70
CA ILE A 22 8.69 -2.97 -17.68
C ILE A 22 9.55 -3.29 -16.46
N LEU A 23 10.55 -2.47 -16.18
CA LEU A 23 11.40 -2.62 -14.99
C LEU A 23 10.61 -2.49 -13.69
N LEU A 24 9.69 -1.51 -13.62
CA LEU A 24 8.85 -1.33 -12.43
C LEU A 24 7.93 -2.53 -12.21
N ASN A 25 7.35 -3.06 -13.28
CA ASN A 25 6.47 -4.22 -13.21
C ASN A 25 7.22 -5.47 -12.73
N ASP A 26 8.39 -5.73 -13.29
CA ASP A 26 9.26 -6.84 -12.88
C ASP A 26 9.69 -6.73 -11.41
N LEU A 27 10.04 -5.53 -10.97
CA LEU A 27 10.37 -5.25 -9.57
C LEU A 27 9.18 -5.53 -8.64
N LEU A 28 7.97 -5.12 -9.00
CA LEU A 28 6.77 -5.34 -8.21
C LEU A 28 6.40 -6.83 -8.17
N GLU A 29 6.44 -7.52 -9.31
CA GLU A 29 6.17 -8.96 -9.37
C GLU A 29 7.15 -9.76 -8.49
N THR A 30 8.42 -9.41 -8.54
CA THR A 30 9.45 -10.01 -7.69
C THR A 30 9.17 -9.73 -6.21
N SER A 31 8.78 -8.50 -5.88
CA SER A 31 8.47 -8.09 -4.51
C SER A 31 7.24 -8.79 -3.94
N PHE A 32 6.25 -9.09 -4.78
CA PHE A 32 5.03 -9.81 -4.36
C PHE A 32 5.29 -11.29 -3.99
N ARG A 33 6.46 -11.81 -4.26
CA ARG A 33 6.89 -13.15 -3.80
C ARG A 33 7.30 -13.18 -2.34
N ALA A 34 7.39 -12.03 -1.66
CA ALA A 34 7.67 -11.98 -0.24
C ALA A 34 6.59 -12.77 0.54
N SER A 35 7.02 -13.51 1.54
CA SER A 35 6.12 -14.30 2.38
C SER A 35 5.18 -13.39 3.17
N THR A 36 3.93 -13.80 3.27
CA THR A 36 2.90 -13.14 4.07
C THR A 36 2.30 -14.12 5.05
N MET A 37 1.70 -13.62 6.12
CA MET A 37 1.05 -14.46 7.12
C MET A 37 -0.07 -15.31 6.50
N GLY A 38 0.05 -16.62 6.57
CA GLY A 38 -0.92 -17.56 5.98
C GLY A 38 -1.05 -17.45 4.45
N GLY A 39 -0.10 -16.83 3.75
CA GLY A 39 -0.18 -16.57 2.31
C GLY A 39 -1.31 -15.64 1.88
N MET A 40 -1.89 -14.88 2.81
CA MET A 40 -3.09 -14.08 2.57
C MET A 40 -2.86 -12.82 1.73
N GLN A 41 -1.62 -12.31 1.66
CA GLN A 41 -1.26 -11.09 0.92
C GLN A 41 -2.21 -9.92 1.22
N LEU A 42 -2.31 -9.55 2.49
CA LEU A 42 -3.26 -8.54 3.00
C LEU A 42 -2.80 -7.10 2.72
N TYR A 43 -2.27 -6.85 1.56
CA TYR A 43 -1.83 -5.52 1.13
C TYR A 43 -2.13 -5.28 -0.34
N SER A 44 -2.23 -4.02 -0.70
CA SER A 44 -2.30 -3.55 -2.08
C SER A 44 -1.29 -2.44 -2.30
N VAL A 45 -0.76 -2.33 -3.51
CA VAL A 45 0.19 -1.28 -3.88
C VAL A 45 -0.43 -0.40 -4.96
N ILE A 46 -0.50 0.89 -4.67
CA ILE A 46 -0.96 1.89 -5.64
C ILE A 46 0.28 2.54 -6.25
N VAL A 47 0.39 2.46 -7.57
CA VAL A 47 1.47 3.08 -8.34
C VAL A 47 0.99 4.43 -8.87
N THR A 48 1.58 5.51 -8.39
CA THR A 48 1.24 6.87 -8.81
C THR A 48 2.38 7.45 -9.62
N ARG A 49 2.13 7.74 -10.90
CA ARG A 49 3.09 8.38 -11.83
C ARG A 49 2.66 9.79 -12.21
N ASP A 50 1.36 10.03 -12.24
CA ASP A 50 0.78 11.29 -12.65
C ASP A 50 1.15 12.43 -11.69
N ALA A 51 1.59 13.56 -12.25
CA ALA A 51 2.04 14.72 -11.48
C ALA A 51 0.91 15.35 -10.65
N GLU A 52 -0.30 15.42 -11.20
CA GLU A 52 -1.46 15.97 -10.50
C GLU A 52 -1.85 15.10 -9.30
N MET A 53 -1.83 13.78 -9.47
CA MET A 53 -2.11 12.84 -8.38
C MET A 53 -1.04 12.89 -7.30
N LYS A 54 0.24 13.02 -7.67
CA LYS A 54 1.33 13.20 -6.70
C LYS A 54 1.18 14.51 -5.92
N GLU A 55 0.72 15.57 -6.55
CA GLU A 55 0.43 16.83 -5.89
C GLU A 55 -0.72 16.71 -4.88
N LYS A 56 -1.80 15.99 -5.25
CA LYS A 56 -2.92 15.69 -4.34
C LYS A 56 -2.51 14.80 -3.17
N LEU A 57 -1.52 13.92 -3.34
CA LEU A 57 -0.96 13.09 -2.27
C LEU A 57 -0.03 13.86 -1.32
N SER A 58 0.56 14.95 -1.78
CA SER A 58 1.57 15.70 -1.03
C SER A 58 1.13 16.12 0.38
N PRO A 59 -0.10 16.63 0.60
CA PRO A 59 -0.57 16.99 1.94
C PRO A 59 -0.58 15.82 2.93
N ALA A 60 -0.90 14.61 2.48
CA ALA A 60 -0.87 13.41 3.30
C ALA A 60 0.55 13.02 3.76
N HIS A 61 1.56 13.53 3.08
CA HIS A 61 2.98 13.34 3.36
C HIS A 61 3.65 14.63 3.87
N PHE A 62 2.92 15.48 4.57
CA PHE A 62 3.42 16.74 5.14
C PHE A 62 4.03 17.71 4.10
N ASN A 63 3.54 17.68 2.88
CA ASN A 63 4.04 18.49 1.75
C ASN A 63 5.54 18.34 1.47
N GLN A 64 6.11 17.17 1.73
CA GLN A 64 7.52 16.93 1.47
C GLN A 64 7.82 16.98 -0.04
N PRO A 65 8.83 17.73 -0.48
CA PRO A 65 9.14 17.90 -1.90
C PRO A 65 9.44 16.60 -2.64
N MET A 66 9.95 15.61 -1.94
CA MET A 66 10.29 14.31 -2.54
C MET A 66 9.07 13.58 -3.12
N VAL A 67 7.87 13.78 -2.59
CA VAL A 67 6.64 13.15 -3.11
C VAL A 67 6.30 13.69 -4.50
N LYS A 68 6.48 15.00 -4.72
CA LYS A 68 6.25 15.63 -6.02
C LYS A 68 7.36 15.30 -7.02
N ASN A 69 8.60 15.24 -6.56
CA ASN A 69 9.78 15.11 -7.41
C ASN A 69 10.13 13.67 -7.76
N ALA A 70 9.63 12.69 -7.03
CA ALA A 70 9.83 11.28 -7.35
C ALA A 70 9.15 10.93 -8.68
N PRO A 71 9.83 10.18 -9.58
CA PRO A 71 9.21 9.73 -10.83
C PRO A 71 8.00 8.81 -10.57
N VAL A 72 8.06 8.02 -9.52
CA VAL A 72 6.98 7.09 -9.11
C VAL A 72 6.83 7.13 -7.60
N VAL A 73 5.59 7.15 -7.13
CA VAL A 73 5.25 6.98 -5.72
C VAL A 73 4.50 5.67 -5.54
N LEU A 74 4.99 4.82 -4.66
CA LEU A 74 4.34 3.55 -4.30
C LEU A 74 3.65 3.72 -2.95
N THR A 75 2.33 3.55 -2.92
CA THR A 75 1.56 3.59 -1.69
C THR A 75 1.13 2.19 -1.30
N PHE A 76 1.63 1.70 -0.17
CA PHE A 76 1.25 0.41 0.38
C PHE A 76 0.04 0.57 1.29
N CYS A 77 -1.02 -0.16 0.98
CA CYS A 77 -2.27 -0.13 1.71
C CYS A 77 -2.54 -1.48 2.36
N ALA A 78 -3.03 -1.50 3.58
CA ALA A 78 -3.59 -2.71 4.17
C ALA A 78 -4.90 -3.05 3.45
N ASP A 79 -5.00 -4.27 2.94
CA ASP A 79 -6.15 -4.71 2.14
C ASP A 79 -6.60 -6.11 2.55
N PHE A 80 -7.61 -6.14 3.42
CA PHE A 80 -8.26 -7.39 3.84
C PHE A 80 -9.42 -7.79 2.92
N ARG A 81 -9.94 -6.88 2.13
CA ARG A 81 -11.14 -7.07 1.33
C ARG A 81 -10.95 -8.10 0.22
N ARG A 82 -9.81 -8.07 -0.46
CA ARG A 82 -9.51 -8.99 -1.56
C ARG A 82 -9.51 -10.44 -1.08
N PHE A 83 -8.83 -10.72 0.00
CA PHE A 83 -8.79 -12.06 0.59
C PHE A 83 -10.18 -12.53 1.06
N SER A 84 -10.92 -11.66 1.74
CA SER A 84 -12.29 -11.97 2.18
C SER A 84 -13.22 -12.28 1.01
N LYS A 85 -13.17 -11.51 -0.06
CA LYS A 85 -13.94 -11.77 -1.28
C LYS A 85 -13.54 -13.07 -1.95
N TRP A 86 -12.25 -13.36 -2.01
CA TRP A 86 -11.78 -14.62 -2.57
C TRP A 86 -12.28 -15.82 -1.76
N CYS A 87 -12.26 -15.74 -0.44
CA CYS A 87 -12.83 -16.77 0.43
C CYS A 87 -14.34 -16.93 0.21
N GLU A 88 -15.08 -15.84 0.08
CA GLU A 88 -16.53 -15.88 -0.22
C GLU A 88 -16.82 -16.59 -1.55
N GLN A 89 -16.06 -16.30 -2.59
CA GLN A 89 -16.19 -16.98 -3.89
C GLN A 89 -15.89 -18.47 -3.81
N ARG A 90 -14.99 -18.89 -2.93
CA ARG A 90 -14.63 -20.28 -2.67
C ARG A 90 -15.50 -20.94 -1.60
N LYS A 91 -16.55 -20.27 -1.13
CA LYS A 91 -17.44 -20.74 -0.04
C LYS A 91 -16.67 -21.08 1.24
N ALA A 92 -15.55 -20.40 1.49
CA ALA A 92 -14.73 -20.53 2.67
C ALA A 92 -14.98 -19.36 3.63
N THR A 93 -14.92 -19.62 4.93
CA THR A 93 -15.04 -18.54 5.93
C THR A 93 -13.65 -18.18 6.43
N PRO A 94 -13.16 -16.95 6.18
CA PRO A 94 -11.84 -16.56 6.68
C PRO A 94 -11.85 -16.41 8.20
N ALA A 95 -10.88 -16.99 8.87
CA ALA A 95 -10.73 -16.92 10.33
C ALA A 95 -10.54 -15.50 10.86
N THR A 96 -10.08 -14.57 10.02
CA THR A 96 -9.82 -13.17 10.36
C THR A 96 -11.07 -12.27 10.38
N ARG A 97 -12.24 -12.81 10.00
CA ARG A 97 -13.48 -12.00 9.92
C ARG A 97 -14.01 -11.54 11.28
N SER A 98 -13.54 -12.13 12.38
CA SER A 98 -14.23 -11.98 13.66
C SER A 98 -13.84 -10.75 14.50
N SER A 99 -12.65 -10.20 14.38
CA SER A 99 -12.22 -9.15 15.31
C SER A 99 -12.24 -7.73 14.74
N TRP A 100 -11.87 -7.54 13.48
CA TRP A 100 -11.72 -6.19 12.90
C TRP A 100 -12.97 -5.64 12.25
N THR A 101 -13.77 -6.48 11.60
CA THR A 101 -15.02 -6.05 10.95
C THR A 101 -16.17 -5.84 11.93
N LEU A 102 -16.19 -6.58 13.04
CA LEU A 102 -17.22 -6.41 14.09
C LEU A 102 -17.04 -5.09 14.87
N ASN A 103 -15.81 -4.64 15.10
CA ASN A 103 -15.56 -3.38 15.80
C ASN A 103 -15.91 -2.13 14.98
N ARG A 104 -15.89 -2.19 13.64
CA ARG A 104 -16.32 -1.05 12.81
C ARG A 104 -17.85 -0.85 12.79
N ARG A 105 -18.62 -1.90 13.06
CA ARG A 105 -20.09 -1.81 13.09
C ARG A 105 -20.64 -1.35 14.44
N LYS A 106 -19.82 -1.31 15.49
CA LYS A 106 -20.20 -0.84 16.82
C LYS A 106 -19.67 0.56 17.11
N LYS A 107 -19.80 1.50 16.16
CA LYS A 107 -19.79 2.91 16.57
C LYS A 107 -21.12 3.14 17.28
N PRO A 108 -21.12 3.55 18.56
CA PRO A 108 -22.34 3.94 19.22
C PRO A 108 -22.92 5.11 18.41
N LYS A 109 -24.19 5.03 18.07
CA LYS A 109 -24.93 6.19 17.60
C LYS A 109 -24.87 7.19 18.75
N ASN A 110 -24.05 8.22 18.63
CA ASN A 110 -24.14 9.36 19.51
C ASN A 110 -25.54 9.95 19.33
N ASN A 111 -26.44 9.59 20.22
CA ASN A 111 -27.64 10.38 20.45
C ASN A 111 -27.17 11.73 21.01
N ILE A 112 -26.96 12.69 20.15
CA ILE A 112 -26.98 14.10 20.53
C ILE A 112 -28.45 14.40 20.73
N ARG A 113 -28.93 14.27 21.97
CA ARG A 113 -30.11 14.96 22.40
C ARG A 113 -29.70 16.40 22.73
N SER A 114 -30.24 17.33 21.95
CA SER A 114 -30.35 18.77 22.25
C SER A 114 -30.84 19.03 23.67
#